data_ffd2c193ddba71aaea0521b56e6db991
#
_entry.id   ffd2c193ddba71aaea0521b56e6db991
#
_cell.length_a   1.000
_cell.length_b   1.000
_cell.length_c   1.000
_cell.angle_alpha   90.00
_cell.angle_beta   90.00
_cell.angle_gamma   90.00
#
_symmetry.space_group_name_H-M   'P 1'
#
loop_
_entity.id
_entity.type
_entity.pdbx_description
1 polymer ?
#
loop_
_entity_poly.entity_id
_entity_poly.type
_entity_poly.pdbx_seq_one_letter_code
_entity_poly.pdbx_strand_id
1 'polypeptide(L)'
;ALVHDQPGLTRDRHYGHGKVGDKPFLVVDTGGFEPVADTGILAEMARQTLQAVDEGDAIVFMVDGRAGLTPQDHIIADRLRRTGRPVHLAVNKTEGLVSTNAILDFHELGLGQPMPISGAHGEGIADLVEIVLADFQTGTEETAEDDHPKIAIVGRPNVGKSTLVNT
;
A
#
# COMPACT_ATOMS: atom_id res chain seq x y z
N ALA A 1 -0.11 -15.02 7.88
CA ALA A 1 0.10 -15.60 6.54
C ALA A 1 -1.25 -15.73 5.85
N LEU A 2 -1.58 -14.84 4.95
CA LEU A 2 -2.90 -14.85 4.32
C LEU A 2 -2.77 -14.46 2.85
N VAL A 3 -2.16 -15.34 2.05
CA VAL A 3 -2.33 -15.29 0.60
C VAL A 3 -2.76 -16.68 0.15
N HIS A 4 -4.02 -16.83 -0.22
CA HIS A 4 -4.49 -17.94 -1.02
C HIS A 4 -4.59 -17.46 -2.47
N ASP A 5 -3.71 -17.96 -3.34
CA ASP A 5 -3.86 -17.84 -4.78
C ASP A 5 -5.14 -18.54 -5.22
N GLN A 6 -6.12 -17.80 -5.71
CA GLN A 6 -7.21 -18.36 -6.50
C GLN A 6 -6.87 -18.24 -7.99
N PRO A 7 -6.77 -19.36 -8.73
CA PRO A 7 -6.59 -19.31 -10.18
C PRO A 7 -7.91 -18.97 -10.86
N GLY A 8 -8.03 -17.80 -11.46
CA GLY A 8 -9.20 -17.49 -12.27
C GLY A 8 -9.50 -16.04 -12.61
N LEU A 9 -8.87 -15.07 -11.95
CA LEU A 9 -9.06 -13.65 -12.24
C LEU A 9 -7.78 -13.06 -12.84
N THR A 10 -7.85 -12.67 -14.10
CA THR A 10 -6.91 -11.91 -14.95
C THR A 10 -5.44 -11.88 -14.51
N ARG A 11 -4.62 -12.33 -15.38
CA ARG A 11 -3.24 -12.82 -15.39
C ARG A 11 -2.12 -12.01 -14.72
N ASP A 12 -2.35 -10.80 -14.13
CA ASP A 12 -1.25 -9.88 -13.75
C ASP A 12 -1.45 -9.08 -12.46
N ARG A 13 -2.43 -9.44 -11.60
CA ARG A 13 -2.62 -8.78 -10.30
C ARG A 13 -2.63 -9.80 -9.18
N HIS A 14 -1.76 -9.59 -8.21
CA HIS A 14 -1.77 -10.37 -6.98
C HIS A 14 -2.80 -9.77 -6.03
N TYR A 15 -3.98 -10.42 -5.94
CA TYR A 15 -4.95 -10.12 -4.89
C TYR A 15 -4.65 -10.99 -3.68
N GLY A 16 -4.50 -10.35 -2.52
CA GLY A 16 -4.40 -11.03 -1.24
C GLY A 16 -5.66 -10.82 -0.42
N HIS A 17 -6.08 -11.83 0.32
CA HIS A 17 -7.13 -11.69 1.32
C HIS A 17 -6.49 -11.43 2.67
N GLY A 18 -6.89 -10.34 3.33
CA GLY A 18 -6.45 -9.98 4.65
C GLY A 18 -7.62 -9.95 5.62
N LYS A 19 -7.31 -10.08 6.91
CA LYS A 19 -8.27 -9.93 7.99
C LYS A 19 -7.60 -9.30 9.20
N VAL A 20 -8.22 -8.27 9.76
CA VAL A 20 -7.82 -7.70 11.05
C VAL A 20 -9.04 -7.74 11.98
N GLY A 21 -8.92 -8.48 13.09
CA GLY A 21 -10.08 -8.82 13.91
C GLY A 21 -11.12 -9.55 13.07
N ASP A 22 -12.36 -9.05 13.03
CA ASP A 22 -13.47 -9.60 12.23
C ASP A 22 -13.66 -8.83 10.89
N LYS A 23 -12.71 -7.99 10.50
CA LYS A 23 -12.80 -7.15 9.32
C LYS A 23 -12.01 -7.76 8.15
N PRO A 24 -12.66 -8.38 7.16
CA PRO A 24 -12.00 -8.84 5.95
C PRO A 24 -11.75 -7.68 5.00
N PHE A 25 -10.66 -7.78 4.22
CA PHE A 25 -10.32 -6.83 3.17
C PHE A 25 -9.54 -7.52 2.04
N LEU A 26 -9.51 -6.90 0.88
CA LEU A 26 -8.71 -7.33 -0.25
C LEU A 26 -7.49 -6.41 -0.40
N VAL A 27 -6.32 -7.00 -0.61
CA VAL A 27 -5.08 -6.29 -0.89
C VAL A 27 -4.73 -6.46 -2.35
N VAL A 28 -4.44 -5.36 -3.02
CA VAL A 28 -3.91 -5.35 -4.38
C VAL A 28 -2.44 -4.97 -4.31
N ASP A 29 -1.55 -5.95 -4.48
CA ASP A 29 -0.12 -5.66 -4.61
C ASP A 29 0.14 -5.12 -6.02
N THR A 30 0.55 -3.88 -6.08
CA THR A 30 1.00 -3.29 -7.32
C THR A 30 2.51 -3.49 -7.42
N GLY A 31 3.03 -4.12 -8.43
CA GLY A 31 4.48 -4.15 -8.68
C GLY A 31 5.15 -2.79 -8.42
N GLY A 32 6.44 -2.66 -8.45
CA GLY A 32 7.10 -1.36 -8.18
C GLY A 32 6.63 -0.27 -9.15
N PHE A 33 6.17 0.87 -8.61
CA PHE A 33 5.73 2.01 -9.40
C PHE A 33 6.94 2.86 -9.83
N GLU A 34 7.21 2.91 -11.13
CA GLU A 34 8.18 3.82 -11.74
C GLU A 34 7.44 4.87 -12.58
N PRO A 35 7.29 6.11 -12.06
CA PRO A 35 6.42 7.12 -12.69
C PRO A 35 6.99 7.74 -13.98
N VAL A 36 8.22 7.43 -14.35
CA VAL A 36 8.96 8.13 -15.43
C VAL A 36 9.08 7.30 -16.73
N ALA A 37 8.48 6.11 -16.77
CA ALA A 37 8.60 5.26 -17.97
C ALA A 37 7.51 5.61 -18.99
N ASP A 38 7.89 6.20 -20.10
CA ASP A 38 6.97 6.57 -21.20
C ASP A 38 6.74 5.43 -22.20
N THR A 39 7.54 4.38 -22.16
CA THR A 39 7.45 3.26 -23.13
C THR A 39 7.90 1.93 -22.53
N GLY A 40 7.38 0.83 -23.09
CA GLY A 40 7.82 -0.52 -22.77
C GLY A 40 7.18 -1.14 -21.53
N ILE A 41 7.86 -2.13 -20.94
CA ILE A 41 7.38 -2.90 -19.79
C ILE A 41 7.13 -2.00 -18.56
N LEU A 42 7.96 -0.99 -18.34
CA LEU A 42 7.82 -0.08 -17.20
C LEU A 42 6.58 0.82 -17.33
N ALA A 43 6.25 1.26 -18.54
CA ALA A 43 5.01 2.01 -18.79
C ALA A 43 3.77 1.15 -18.52
N GLU A 44 3.82 -0.13 -18.89
CA GLU A 44 2.74 -1.08 -18.62
C GLU A 44 2.57 -1.32 -17.11
N MET A 45 3.67 -1.48 -16.36
CA MET A 45 3.62 -1.61 -14.90
C MET A 45 3.04 -0.36 -14.23
N ALA A 46 3.42 0.84 -14.73
CA ALA A 46 2.86 2.11 -14.24
C ALA A 46 1.34 2.17 -14.50
N ARG A 47 0.89 1.74 -15.66
CA ARG A 47 -0.53 1.69 -16.03
C ARG A 47 -1.32 0.73 -15.13
N GLN A 48 -0.79 -0.46 -14.87
CA GLN A 48 -1.40 -1.46 -13.98
C GLN A 48 -1.52 -0.92 -12.55
N THR A 49 -0.50 -0.21 -12.06
CA THR A 49 -0.53 0.42 -10.75
C THR A 49 -1.62 1.48 -10.67
N LEU A 50 -1.73 2.36 -11.68
CA LEU A 50 -2.79 3.37 -11.72
C LEU A 50 -4.19 2.74 -11.76
N GLN A 51 -4.36 1.65 -12.50
CA GLN A 51 -5.61 0.93 -12.54
C GLN A 51 -5.95 0.29 -11.18
N ALA A 52 -4.97 -0.27 -10.46
CA ALA A 52 -5.18 -0.78 -9.10
C ALA A 52 -5.55 0.34 -8.12
N VAL A 53 -4.96 1.53 -8.29
CA VAL A 53 -5.32 2.74 -7.52
C VAL A 53 -6.78 3.15 -7.80
N ASP A 54 -7.21 3.11 -9.06
CA ASP A 54 -8.58 3.47 -9.44
C ASP A 54 -9.62 2.47 -8.92
N GLU A 55 -9.27 1.20 -8.83
CA GLU A 55 -10.13 0.13 -8.30
C GLU A 55 -10.12 0.04 -6.76
N GLY A 56 -9.05 0.56 -6.11
CA GLY A 56 -8.92 0.54 -4.66
C GLY A 56 -9.88 1.51 -3.96
N ASP A 57 -10.43 1.11 -2.84
CA ASP A 57 -11.23 1.96 -1.96
C ASP A 57 -10.34 2.84 -1.09
N ALA A 58 -9.16 2.33 -0.71
CA ALA A 58 -8.10 3.07 -0.04
C ALA A 58 -6.73 2.71 -0.63
N ILE A 59 -5.75 3.59 -0.43
CA ILE A 59 -4.39 3.43 -0.90
C ILE A 59 -3.44 3.46 0.28
N VAL A 60 -2.55 2.48 0.36
CA VAL A 60 -1.38 2.52 1.23
C VAL A 60 -0.17 2.87 0.37
N PHE A 61 0.35 4.08 0.55
CA PHE A 61 1.60 4.49 -0.10
C PHE A 61 2.77 4.13 0.80
N MET A 62 3.60 3.20 0.34
CA MET A 62 4.74 2.70 1.10
C MET A 62 6.05 3.33 0.63
N VAL A 63 6.82 3.86 1.58
CA VAL A 63 8.15 4.44 1.39
C VAL A 63 9.19 3.72 2.24
N ASP A 64 10.47 3.86 1.90
CA ASP A 64 11.57 3.23 2.61
C ASP A 64 12.18 4.20 3.65
N GLY A 65 11.98 3.93 4.93
CA GLY A 65 12.49 4.78 6.03
C GLY A 65 14.00 4.81 6.12
N ARG A 66 14.71 3.77 5.67
CA ARG A 66 16.19 3.74 5.67
C ARG A 66 16.77 4.50 4.50
N ALA A 67 16.12 4.45 3.34
CA ALA A 67 16.55 5.20 2.16
C ALA A 67 16.29 6.71 2.32
N GLY A 68 15.35 7.08 3.19
CA GLY A 68 14.87 8.46 3.33
C GLY A 68 13.99 8.89 2.16
N LEU A 69 13.55 10.13 2.22
CA LEU A 69 12.67 10.74 1.22
C LEU A 69 13.41 10.97 -0.11
N THR A 70 12.78 10.61 -1.21
CA THR A 70 13.35 10.75 -2.55
C THR A 70 12.46 11.60 -3.46
N PRO A 71 13.04 12.21 -4.53
CA PRO A 71 12.24 12.95 -5.52
C PRO A 71 11.14 12.11 -6.16
N GLN A 72 11.36 10.81 -6.32
CA GLN A 72 10.39 9.90 -6.88
C GLN A 72 9.19 9.71 -5.96
N ASP A 73 9.40 9.70 -4.63
CA ASP A 73 8.33 9.63 -3.65
C ASP A 73 7.41 10.86 -3.74
N HIS A 74 7.97 12.06 -3.99
CA HIS A 74 7.19 13.28 -4.22
C HIS A 74 6.33 13.17 -5.48
N ILE A 75 6.88 12.65 -6.59
CA ILE A 75 6.13 12.47 -7.85
C ILE A 75 4.96 11.52 -7.64
N ILE A 76 5.18 10.41 -6.94
CA ILE A 76 4.13 9.44 -6.64
C ILE A 76 3.06 10.08 -5.73
N ALA A 77 3.48 10.76 -4.66
CA ALA A 77 2.58 11.43 -3.73
C ALA A 77 1.68 12.46 -4.44
N ASP A 78 2.24 13.26 -5.35
CA ASP A 78 1.49 14.23 -6.15
C ASP A 78 0.40 13.57 -7.00
N ARG A 79 0.71 12.43 -7.60
CA ARG A 79 -0.25 11.67 -8.38
C ARG A 79 -1.36 11.09 -7.49
N LEU A 80 -0.99 10.50 -6.35
CA LEU A 80 -1.95 9.90 -5.42
C LEU A 80 -2.91 10.94 -4.84
N ARG A 81 -2.43 12.14 -4.49
CA ARG A 81 -3.30 13.24 -4.02
C ARG A 81 -4.37 13.64 -5.02
N ARG A 82 -4.08 13.53 -6.33
CA ARG A 82 -5.02 13.88 -7.40
C ARG A 82 -6.11 12.83 -7.63
N THR A 83 -5.97 11.63 -7.07
CA THR A 83 -6.97 10.56 -7.23
C THR A 83 -8.24 10.81 -6.43
N GLY A 84 -8.17 11.66 -5.39
CA GLY A 84 -9.27 11.89 -4.45
C GLY A 84 -9.59 10.71 -3.54
N ARG A 85 -8.79 9.63 -3.59
CA ARG A 85 -8.93 8.46 -2.73
C ARG A 85 -8.25 8.69 -1.37
N PRO A 86 -8.71 8.04 -0.29
CA PRO A 86 -7.97 8.02 0.97
C PRO A 86 -6.57 7.42 0.75
N VAL A 87 -5.54 8.18 1.11
CA VAL A 87 -4.13 7.72 1.01
C VAL A 87 -3.52 7.72 2.40
N HIS A 88 -2.98 6.58 2.81
CA HIS A 88 -2.28 6.39 4.07
C HIS A 88 -0.80 6.17 3.79
N LEU A 89 0.07 6.98 4.41
CA LEU A 89 1.50 6.92 4.20
C LEU A 89 2.14 5.95 5.20
N ALA A 90 2.72 4.86 4.72
CA ALA A 90 3.44 3.88 5.50
C ALA A 90 4.95 4.01 5.27
N VAL A 91 5.70 4.28 6.33
CA VAL A 91 7.17 4.33 6.30
C VAL A 91 7.69 2.97 6.77
N ASN A 92 8.18 2.18 5.83
CA ASN A 92 8.65 0.81 6.10
C ASN A 92 10.15 0.78 6.45
N LYS A 93 10.59 -0.32 7.02
CA LYS A 93 11.97 -0.57 7.46
C LYS A 93 12.41 0.38 8.60
N THR A 94 11.48 0.66 9.50
CA THR A 94 11.75 1.55 10.65
C THR A 94 12.42 0.83 11.82
N GLU A 95 12.56 -0.50 11.75
CA GLU A 95 13.28 -1.26 12.77
C GLU A 95 14.72 -0.75 12.92
N GLY A 96 15.11 -0.44 14.15
CA GLY A 96 16.46 0.07 14.48
C GLY A 96 16.70 1.55 14.14
N LEU A 97 15.70 2.27 13.63
CA LEU A 97 15.79 3.72 13.50
C LEU A 97 15.61 4.37 14.88
N VAL A 98 16.70 4.88 15.44
CA VAL A 98 16.76 5.45 16.80
C VAL A 98 16.09 6.83 16.88
N SER A 99 15.75 7.44 15.75
CA SER A 99 15.32 8.84 15.70
C SER A 99 13.93 8.97 15.09
N THR A 100 13.00 9.45 15.90
CA THR A 100 11.69 9.94 15.46
C THR A 100 11.80 10.96 14.33
N ASN A 101 12.95 11.64 14.21
CA ASN A 101 13.21 12.64 13.17
C ASN A 101 13.25 12.05 11.76
N ALA A 102 13.70 10.79 11.60
CA ALA A 102 13.74 10.15 10.29
C ALA A 102 12.34 9.98 9.65
N ILE A 103 11.29 9.96 10.46
CA ILE A 103 9.90 9.84 10.00
C ILE A 103 9.30 11.22 9.71
N LEU A 104 9.79 12.26 10.39
CA LEU A 104 9.25 13.62 10.25
C LEU A 104 9.41 14.18 8.83
N ASP A 105 10.50 13.84 8.15
CA ASP A 105 10.75 14.31 6.78
C ASP A 105 9.64 13.86 5.81
N PHE A 106 9.00 12.71 6.06
CA PHE A 106 7.93 12.20 5.22
C PHE A 106 6.63 13.00 5.30
N HIS A 107 6.47 13.91 6.28
CA HIS A 107 5.38 14.88 6.30
C HIS A 107 5.38 15.81 5.08
N GLU A 108 6.54 16.03 4.46
CA GLU A 108 6.66 16.84 3.24
C GLU A 108 5.83 16.29 2.08
N LEU A 109 5.50 14.99 2.09
CA LEU A 109 4.65 14.39 1.07
C LEU A 109 3.20 14.86 1.12
N GLY A 110 2.76 15.47 2.23
CA GLY A 110 1.41 16.05 2.35
C GLY A 110 0.28 15.02 2.28
N LEU A 111 0.55 13.79 2.76
CA LEU A 111 -0.42 12.68 2.77
C LEU A 111 -0.91 12.33 4.19
N GLY A 112 -0.88 13.30 5.09
CA GLY A 112 -1.24 13.09 6.49
C GLY A 112 -0.08 12.58 7.32
N GLN A 113 -0.37 11.89 8.42
CA GLN A 113 0.64 11.41 9.34
C GLN A 113 1.35 10.17 8.80
N PRO A 114 2.69 10.18 8.66
CA PRO A 114 3.45 9.00 8.32
C PRO A 114 3.36 7.94 9.42
N MET A 115 3.06 6.70 9.06
CA MET A 115 2.96 5.57 9.98
C MET A 115 4.20 4.71 9.90
N PRO A 116 4.99 4.59 10.97
CA PRO A 116 6.15 3.71 10.98
C PRO A 116 5.71 2.26 11.03
N ILE A 117 6.28 1.44 10.14
CA ILE A 117 6.05 -0.01 10.11
C ILE A 117 7.35 -0.77 9.88
N SER A 118 7.35 -2.05 10.21
CA SER A 118 8.36 -3.01 9.79
C SER A 118 7.69 -4.23 9.16
N GLY A 119 7.67 -4.28 7.83
CA GLY A 119 7.11 -5.42 7.11
C GLY A 119 7.86 -6.73 7.37
N ALA A 120 9.17 -6.65 7.65
CA ALA A 120 9.99 -7.82 7.97
C ALA A 120 9.67 -8.43 9.35
N HIS A 121 9.21 -7.61 10.30
CA HIS A 121 8.94 -8.01 11.68
C HIS A 121 7.45 -7.98 12.05
N GLY A 122 6.59 -7.55 11.15
CA GLY A 122 5.15 -7.42 11.41
C GLY A 122 4.76 -6.25 12.31
N GLU A 123 5.70 -5.36 12.64
CA GLU A 123 5.46 -4.25 13.56
C GLU A 123 4.67 -3.12 12.91
N GLY A 124 3.65 -2.59 13.61
CA GLY A 124 2.82 -1.46 13.16
C GLY A 124 1.82 -1.80 12.04
N ILE A 125 1.81 -3.04 11.53
CA ILE A 125 0.94 -3.42 10.39
C ILE A 125 -0.51 -3.48 10.82
N ALA A 126 -0.83 -4.06 11.98
CA ALA A 126 -2.19 -4.15 12.47
C ALA A 126 -2.79 -2.75 12.68
N ASP A 127 -2.03 -1.85 13.29
CA ASP A 127 -2.45 -0.46 13.53
C ASP A 127 -2.69 0.28 12.20
N LEU A 128 -1.80 0.09 11.21
CA LEU A 128 -1.97 0.66 9.87
C LEU A 128 -3.27 0.18 9.23
N VAL A 129 -3.52 -1.12 9.24
CA VAL A 129 -4.72 -1.70 8.62
C VAL A 129 -5.99 -1.27 9.37
N GLU A 130 -5.97 -1.20 10.70
CA GLU A 130 -7.10 -0.68 11.48
C GLU A 130 -7.44 0.76 11.10
N ILE A 131 -6.43 1.62 10.93
CA ILE A 131 -6.62 3.01 10.52
C ILE A 131 -7.16 3.08 9.08
N VAL A 132 -6.60 2.29 8.17
CA VAL A 132 -7.08 2.23 6.77
C VAL A 132 -8.53 1.79 6.70
N LEU A 133 -8.94 0.82 7.53
CA LEU A 133 -10.29 0.27 7.55
C LEU A 133 -11.28 1.05 8.42
N ALA A 134 -10.83 2.07 9.16
CA ALA A 134 -11.68 2.78 10.12
C ALA A 134 -12.91 3.45 9.46
N ASP A 135 -12.75 3.92 8.23
CA ASP A 135 -13.81 4.61 7.48
C ASP A 135 -14.72 3.67 6.69
N PHE A 136 -14.40 2.36 6.68
CA PHE A 136 -15.19 1.37 5.95
C PHE A 136 -16.11 0.60 6.88
N GLN A 137 -17.40 0.48 6.48
CA GLN A 137 -18.30 -0.48 7.08
C GLN A 137 -17.90 -1.87 6.58
N THR A 138 -17.22 -2.59 7.44
CA THR A 138 -16.84 -3.96 7.12
C THR A 138 -18.05 -4.87 7.28
N GLY A 139 -18.42 -5.53 6.19
CA GLY A 139 -19.37 -6.62 6.22
C GLY A 139 -18.88 -7.76 7.11
N THR A 140 -19.77 -8.64 7.51
CA THR A 140 -19.42 -9.89 8.16
C THR A 140 -18.84 -10.88 7.15
N GLU A 141 -18.19 -11.97 7.60
CA GLU A 141 -17.65 -13.03 6.72
C GLU A 141 -18.70 -13.63 5.74
N GLU A 142 -19.99 -13.36 5.96
CA GLU A 142 -21.10 -13.80 5.11
C GLU A 142 -21.34 -12.86 3.90
N THR A 143 -20.69 -11.69 3.83
CA THR A 143 -20.80 -10.81 2.67
C THR A 143 -19.97 -11.33 1.50
N ALA A 144 -20.45 -11.10 0.28
CA ALA A 144 -19.72 -11.49 -0.93
C ALA A 144 -18.32 -10.87 -0.95
N GLU A 145 -17.31 -11.60 -1.43
CA GLU A 145 -15.92 -11.12 -1.51
C GLU A 145 -15.77 -9.78 -2.25
N ASP A 146 -16.63 -9.52 -3.23
CA ASP A 146 -16.64 -8.27 -3.99
C ASP A 146 -17.04 -7.04 -3.15
N ASP A 147 -17.68 -7.24 -2.01
CA ASP A 147 -18.11 -6.17 -1.09
C ASP A 147 -17.04 -5.82 -0.04
N HIS A 148 -15.92 -6.55 -0.01
CA HIS A 148 -14.84 -6.26 0.92
C HIS A 148 -14.04 -5.03 0.46
N PRO A 149 -13.60 -4.14 1.38
CA PRO A 149 -12.75 -3.01 1.04
C PRO A 149 -11.48 -3.45 0.30
N LYS A 150 -11.17 -2.78 -0.80
CA LYS A 150 -9.97 -3.03 -1.62
C LYS A 150 -8.88 -2.02 -1.27
N ILE A 151 -7.75 -2.51 -0.78
CA ILE A 151 -6.60 -1.68 -0.39
C ILE A 151 -5.50 -1.85 -1.44
N ALA A 152 -5.20 -0.80 -2.19
CA ALA A 152 -4.09 -0.79 -3.12
C ALA A 152 -2.78 -0.41 -2.41
N ILE A 153 -1.75 -1.26 -2.51
CA ILE A 153 -0.41 -0.97 -1.97
C ILE A 153 0.47 -0.44 -3.09
N VAL A 154 0.93 0.79 -2.95
CA VAL A 154 1.70 1.53 -3.95
C VAL A 154 3.04 1.94 -3.36
N GLY A 155 4.08 2.00 -4.17
CA GLY A 155 5.40 2.47 -3.76
C GLY A 155 6.45 2.09 -4.78
N ARG A 156 7.65 2.67 -4.64
CA ARG A 156 8.81 2.33 -5.49
C ARG A 156 9.17 0.84 -5.39
N PRO A 157 9.92 0.29 -6.34
CA PRO A 157 10.53 -1.03 -6.20
C PRO A 157 11.34 -1.14 -4.91
N ASN A 158 11.35 -2.32 -4.30
CA ASN A 158 12.18 -2.67 -3.12
C ASN A 158 11.85 -1.91 -1.81
N VAL A 159 10.76 -1.18 -1.72
CA VAL A 159 10.31 -0.60 -0.44
C VAL A 159 9.69 -1.62 0.51
N GLY A 160 9.42 -2.85 0.04
CA GLY A 160 8.93 -3.96 0.86
C GLY A 160 7.43 -4.24 0.74
N LYS A 161 6.77 -3.85 -0.37
CA LYS A 161 5.33 -4.09 -0.61
C LYS A 161 4.96 -5.57 -0.50
N SER A 162 5.65 -6.41 -1.25
CA SER A 162 5.38 -7.87 -1.24
C SER A 162 5.68 -8.51 0.12
N THR A 163 6.63 -7.98 0.88
CA THR A 163 6.88 -8.43 2.25
C THR A 163 5.67 -8.11 3.13
N LEU A 164 5.10 -6.92 3.02
CA LEU A 164 3.91 -6.53 3.76
C LEU A 164 2.70 -7.43 3.43
N VAL A 165 2.49 -7.73 2.16
CA VAL A 165 1.36 -8.58 1.71
C VAL A 165 1.49 -10.02 2.24
N ASN A 166 2.73 -10.51 2.41
CA ASN A 166 3.00 -11.88 2.86
C ASN A 166 3.17 -12.03 4.39
N THR A 167 3.04 -10.94 5.17
CA THR A 167 3.10 -10.98 6.63
C THR A 167 1.74 -11.25 7.24
#